data_4187f53e119e5189a0a5c744abc4ad38
#
_entry.id   4187f53e119e5189a0a5c744abc4ad38
#
_cell.length_a   1.000
_cell.length_b   1.000
_cell.length_c   1.000
_cell.angle_alpha   90.00
_cell.angle_beta   90.00
_cell.angle_gamma   90.00
#
_symmetry.space_group_name_H-M   'P 1'
#
loop_
_entity.id
_entity.type
_entity.pdbx_description
1 polymer ?
#
loop_
_entity_poly.entity_id
_entity_poly.type
_entity_poly.pdbx_seq_one_letter_code
_entity_poly.pdbx_strand_id
1 'polypeptide(L)'
;MANQHEKKFKRGRGYTPPLSPSLHSSGREGPRDRRRAPALAPPVPRHPVLSMQAAFEESIRDLQVEAPDSEAGSSSSRSRKRQQRDKECNHHRLLKVVSQIAFGIHLLHGRLAKSDSEVVRILRSHVNDMDEFISKTTRDFDLAKSDISQRLKHLRIPLDSEPASVAFDGMLESREFRLQILEGNENVEYVVARTMAAMKEALKDVAEGLAAVDDLAKYLLGLKEGWKGSNLVRVYAAITFNVEQWFRGLVSLQTKSIGLKEELVQLKGVLGEIERRTGIASRKNKARDVYDVGTDDG
;
A
#
# COMPACT_ATOMS: atom_id res chain seq x y z
N MET A 1 48.75 22.18 31.12
CA MET A 1 49.57 23.05 30.28
C MET A 1 48.74 23.30 29.05
N ALA A 2 47.87 24.32 29.02
CA ALA A 2 48.10 25.72 28.64
C ALA A 2 48.63 25.87 27.21
N ASN A 3 47.81 26.33 26.28
CA ASN A 3 47.87 27.67 25.79
C ASN A 3 46.71 28.02 24.84
N GLN A 4 46.07 29.10 25.24
CA GLN A 4 45.10 29.90 24.45
C GLN A 4 45.86 30.74 23.45
N HIS A 5 45.28 31.02 22.28
CA HIS A 5 45.56 32.23 21.53
C HIS A 5 44.25 32.79 20.91
N GLU A 6 43.73 33.76 21.66
CA GLU A 6 42.81 34.79 21.16
C GLU A 6 43.53 35.71 20.17
N LYS A 7 42.92 36.05 19.05
CA LYS A 7 43.27 37.26 18.26
C LYS A 7 41.99 38.02 17.91
N LYS A 8 41.83 39.13 18.66
CA LYS A 8 41.00 40.29 18.34
C LYS A 8 41.51 40.97 17.08
N PHE A 9 40.66 41.38 16.16
CA PHE A 9 40.93 42.45 15.21
C PHE A 9 39.71 43.36 14.98
N LYS A 10 39.85 44.51 15.40
CA LYS A 10 39.49 45.92 15.17
C LYS A 10 38.43 46.25 14.12
N ARG A 11 37.51 47.13 14.62
CA ARG A 11 36.56 47.98 13.92
C ARG A 11 37.26 48.97 12.98
N GLY A 12 36.75 49.15 11.76
CA GLY A 12 37.09 50.20 10.82
C GLY A 12 35.88 50.97 10.35
N ARG A 13 35.95 52.26 10.51
CA ARG A 13 35.00 53.34 10.38
C ARG A 13 34.38 53.49 8.99
N GLY A 14 33.21 54.09 9.01
CA GLY A 14 32.27 54.48 8.01
C GLY A 14 32.80 55.35 6.84
N TYR A 15 32.01 55.28 5.79
CA TYR A 15 32.04 56.24 4.69
C TYR A 15 30.61 56.51 4.28
N THR A 16 30.16 57.79 4.42
CA THR A 16 28.93 58.32 3.83
C THR A 16 29.27 59.07 2.53
N PRO A 17 28.56 58.88 1.44
CA PRO A 17 28.60 59.83 0.31
C PRO A 17 27.35 60.77 0.31
N PRO A 18 27.46 61.93 -0.35
CA PRO A 18 26.61 63.10 -0.17
C PRO A 18 25.34 63.10 -1.03
N LEU A 19 24.42 63.93 -0.53
CA LEU A 19 23.09 64.24 -1.11
C LEU A 19 23.19 65.19 -2.31
N SER A 20 22.19 65.01 -3.22
CA SER A 20 21.41 66.01 -3.99
C SER A 20 21.66 66.08 -5.52
N PRO A 21 20.71 66.65 -6.34
CA PRO A 21 19.37 67.15 -6.02
C PRO A 21 18.23 66.64 -6.93
N SER A 22 17.01 66.92 -6.54
CA SER A 22 15.72 66.79 -7.17
C SER A 22 15.60 67.47 -8.54
N LEU A 23 14.89 66.82 -9.46
CA LEU A 23 14.13 67.53 -10.53
C LEU A 23 12.79 66.83 -10.73
N HIS A 24 11.72 67.61 -10.56
CA HIS A 24 10.33 67.28 -10.80
C HIS A 24 10.08 66.95 -12.29
N SER A 25 9.33 65.90 -12.60
CA SER A 25 8.40 65.89 -13.72
C SER A 25 7.28 64.91 -13.47
N SER A 26 6.09 65.41 -13.49
CA SER A 26 4.80 64.75 -13.39
C SER A 26 4.54 63.84 -14.59
N GLY A 27 4.14 62.60 -14.31
CA GLY A 27 3.60 61.68 -15.29
C GLY A 27 2.83 60.56 -14.58
N ARG A 28 1.54 60.78 -14.42
CA ARG A 28 0.57 59.83 -13.86
C ARG A 28 0.33 58.73 -14.85
N GLU A 29 0.97 57.59 -14.74
CA GLU A 29 0.50 56.33 -15.34
C GLU A 29 0.46 55.26 -14.22
N GLY A 30 -0.75 54.76 -13.98
CA GLY A 30 -1.03 53.73 -12.96
C GLY A 30 -0.34 52.40 -13.29
N PRO A 31 -0.02 51.58 -12.29
CA PRO A 31 0.57 50.29 -12.54
C PRO A 31 -0.45 49.39 -13.23
N ARG A 32 -0.23 49.09 -14.49
CA ARG A 32 -0.89 48.02 -15.23
C ARG A 32 -0.49 46.71 -14.51
N ASP A 33 -1.45 46.19 -13.77
CA ASP A 33 -1.46 44.84 -13.19
C ASP A 33 -1.24 43.82 -14.34
N ARG A 34 0.01 43.54 -14.66
CA ARG A 34 0.39 42.43 -15.51
C ARG A 34 0.11 41.18 -14.69
N ARG A 35 -1.14 40.70 -14.71
CA ARG A 35 -1.48 39.35 -14.31
C ARG A 35 -0.52 38.41 -15.04
N ARG A 36 0.49 37.95 -14.31
CA ARG A 36 1.44 36.95 -14.78
C ARG A 36 0.58 35.74 -15.16
N ALA A 37 0.45 35.45 -16.43
CA ALA A 37 -0.20 34.23 -16.88
C ALA A 37 0.42 33.06 -16.13
N PRO A 38 -0.38 32.11 -15.62
CA PRO A 38 0.16 30.97 -14.93
C PRO A 38 1.13 30.28 -15.88
N ALA A 39 2.39 30.14 -15.46
CA ALA A 39 3.39 29.45 -16.22
C ALA A 39 2.86 28.02 -16.49
N LEU A 40 2.65 27.69 -17.75
CA LEU A 40 2.29 26.34 -18.17
C LEU A 40 3.33 25.39 -17.59
N ALA A 41 2.86 24.41 -16.81
CA ALA A 41 3.74 23.37 -16.28
C ALA A 41 4.50 22.72 -17.46
N PRO A 42 5.82 22.45 -17.30
CA PRO A 42 6.60 21.84 -18.38
C PRO A 42 5.94 20.52 -18.82
N PRO A 43 5.93 20.22 -20.12
CA PRO A 43 5.31 19.00 -20.62
C PRO A 43 5.99 17.77 -19.99
N VAL A 44 5.18 16.81 -19.55
CA VAL A 44 5.69 15.55 -18.99
C VAL A 44 6.45 14.79 -20.10
N PRO A 45 7.66 14.29 -19.81
CA PRO A 45 8.45 13.56 -20.81
C PRO A 45 7.73 12.26 -21.24
N ARG A 46 7.98 11.85 -22.48
CA ARG A 46 7.43 10.61 -23.03
C ARG A 46 8.12 9.41 -22.38
N HIS A 47 7.31 8.49 -21.84
CA HIS A 47 7.79 7.27 -21.21
C HIS A 47 8.24 6.22 -22.27
N PRO A 48 9.36 5.48 -22.06
CA PRO A 48 9.85 4.49 -23.02
C PRO A 48 8.93 3.28 -23.19
N VAL A 49 8.13 2.95 -22.18
CA VAL A 49 7.13 1.88 -22.19
C VAL A 49 5.75 2.53 -22.25
N LEU A 50 5.06 2.39 -23.36
CA LEU A 50 3.79 3.11 -23.61
C LEU A 50 2.67 2.73 -22.62
N SER A 51 2.61 1.46 -22.20
CA SER A 51 1.63 0.99 -21.20
C SER A 51 1.78 1.68 -19.85
N MET A 52 2.94 2.24 -19.54
CA MET A 52 3.25 2.90 -18.26
C MET A 52 3.12 4.43 -18.32
N GLN A 53 2.86 5.04 -19.49
CA GLN A 53 2.83 6.50 -19.66
C GLN A 53 1.88 7.18 -18.68
N ALA A 54 0.64 6.68 -18.56
CA ALA A 54 -0.39 7.31 -17.74
C ALA A 54 -0.06 7.24 -16.23
N ALA A 55 0.45 6.09 -15.76
CA ALA A 55 0.89 5.93 -14.38
C ALA A 55 2.12 6.80 -14.05
N PHE A 56 3.03 6.93 -15.01
CA PHE A 56 4.19 7.81 -14.91
C PHE A 56 3.78 9.28 -14.80
N GLU A 57 2.88 9.75 -15.66
CA GLU A 57 2.35 11.12 -15.60
C GLU A 57 1.65 11.41 -14.27
N GLU A 58 0.89 10.45 -13.75
CA GLU A 58 0.26 10.57 -12.45
C GLU A 58 1.29 10.63 -11.33
N SER A 59 2.36 9.83 -11.39
CA SER A 59 3.44 9.84 -10.39
C SER A 59 4.19 11.19 -10.35
N ILE A 60 4.41 11.83 -11.51
CA ILE A 60 5.03 13.17 -11.57
C ILE A 60 4.12 14.23 -10.96
N ARG A 61 2.81 14.16 -11.23
CA ARG A 61 1.83 15.09 -10.63
C ARG A 61 1.79 14.97 -9.11
N ASP A 62 1.87 13.74 -8.59
CA ASP A 62 1.92 13.47 -7.15
C ASP A 62 3.14 14.13 -6.50
N LEU A 63 4.32 14.03 -7.12
CA LEU A 63 5.56 14.65 -6.63
C LEU A 63 5.52 16.19 -6.66
N GLN A 64 4.87 16.80 -7.66
CA GLN A 64 4.75 18.26 -7.76
C GLN A 64 3.85 18.86 -6.68
N VAL A 65 2.86 18.11 -6.22
CA VAL A 65 1.95 18.55 -5.13
C VAL A 65 2.57 18.34 -3.75
N GLU A 66 3.55 17.46 -3.61
CA GLU A 66 4.28 17.21 -2.34
C GLU A 66 5.44 18.21 -2.11
N ALA A 67 5.81 19.02 -3.11
CA ALA A 67 6.76 20.11 -2.91
C ALA A 67 6.22 21.07 -1.85
N PRO A 68 6.96 21.37 -0.77
CA PRO A 68 6.47 22.18 0.33
C PRO A 68 6.33 23.63 -0.12
N ASP A 69 5.10 24.05 -0.44
CA ASP A 69 4.75 25.44 -0.26
C ASP A 69 4.80 25.69 1.24
N SER A 70 5.78 26.51 1.62
CA SER A 70 6.01 26.98 2.98
C SER A 70 4.72 27.57 3.50
N GLU A 71 4.06 26.89 4.45
CA GLU A 71 3.46 27.52 5.62
C GLU A 71 2.61 26.52 6.43
N ALA A 72 2.68 26.69 7.73
CA ALA A 72 2.13 25.90 8.81
C ALA A 72 0.65 25.51 8.64
N GLY A 73 0.40 24.27 8.20
CA GLY A 73 -0.93 23.64 8.22
C GLY A 73 -0.97 22.49 9.22
N SER A 74 -1.97 22.49 10.11
CA SER A 74 -2.26 21.50 11.13
C SER A 74 -2.20 20.07 10.60
N SER A 75 -1.58 19.13 11.33
CA SER A 75 -1.39 17.72 10.99
C SER A 75 -2.69 16.95 10.62
N SER A 76 -3.83 17.40 11.16
CA SER A 76 -5.17 16.83 10.89
C SER A 76 -5.66 17.09 9.45
N SER A 77 -5.31 18.25 8.86
CA SER A 77 -5.72 18.57 7.49
C SER A 77 -4.90 17.83 6.44
N ARG A 78 -3.64 17.47 6.76
CA ARG A 78 -2.76 16.67 5.89
C ARG A 78 -3.25 15.22 5.76
N SER A 79 -3.71 14.61 6.85
CA SER A 79 -4.25 13.25 6.85
C SER A 79 -5.53 13.12 6.01
N ARG A 80 -6.46 14.10 6.12
CA ARG A 80 -7.68 14.11 5.30
C ARG A 80 -7.41 14.34 3.81
N LYS A 81 -6.46 15.23 3.46
CA LYS A 81 -6.04 15.45 2.07
C LYS A 81 -5.40 14.19 1.47
N ARG A 82 -4.57 13.46 2.23
CA ARG A 82 -3.95 12.21 1.80
C ARG A 82 -5.01 11.13 1.52
N GLN A 83 -5.98 10.96 2.41
CA GLN A 83 -7.05 9.97 2.29
C GLN A 83 -8.04 10.28 1.16
N GLN A 84 -8.23 11.56 0.81
CA GLN A 84 -9.05 11.98 -0.33
C GLN A 84 -8.33 11.77 -1.66
N ARG A 85 -7.00 11.95 -1.70
CA ARG A 85 -6.13 11.70 -2.87
C ARG A 85 -6.04 10.22 -3.23
N ASP A 86 -5.99 9.31 -2.24
CA ASP A 86 -5.99 7.85 -2.49
C ASP A 86 -7.27 7.38 -3.19
N LYS A 87 -8.37 8.15 -3.13
CA LYS A 87 -9.63 7.90 -3.85
C LYS A 87 -9.64 8.43 -5.29
N GLU A 88 -8.76 9.38 -5.62
CA GLU A 88 -8.67 9.98 -6.96
C GLU A 88 -7.53 9.38 -7.80
N CYS A 89 -6.71 8.50 -7.22
CA CYS A 89 -5.64 7.81 -7.94
C CYS A 89 -6.22 6.77 -8.91
N ASN A 90 -5.96 6.95 -10.22
CA ASN A 90 -6.40 6.03 -11.27
C ASN A 90 -5.49 4.79 -11.39
N HIS A 91 -4.23 4.88 -10.90
CA HIS A 91 -3.24 3.82 -11.03
C HIS A 91 -2.68 3.40 -9.66
N HIS A 92 -2.50 2.10 -9.50
CA HIS A 92 -1.92 1.55 -8.28
C HIS A 92 -0.48 2.03 -8.06
N ARG A 93 -0.09 2.20 -6.77
CA ARG A 93 1.25 2.67 -6.38
C ARG A 93 2.38 1.84 -7.00
N LEU A 94 2.22 0.52 -7.13
CA LEU A 94 3.23 -0.35 -7.74
C LEU A 94 3.50 0.00 -9.20
N LEU A 95 2.45 0.22 -9.99
CA LEU A 95 2.60 0.61 -11.39
C LEU A 95 3.33 1.95 -11.53
N LYS A 96 3.04 2.91 -10.64
CA LYS A 96 3.76 4.20 -10.58
C LYS A 96 5.25 4.00 -10.26
N VAL A 97 5.58 3.19 -9.26
CA VAL A 97 6.97 2.89 -8.88
C VAL A 97 7.72 2.18 -10.01
N VAL A 98 7.13 1.15 -10.60
CA VAL A 98 7.74 0.42 -11.72
C VAL A 98 7.94 1.32 -12.94
N SER A 99 7.00 2.22 -13.24
CA SER A 99 7.14 3.20 -14.31
C SER A 99 8.31 4.16 -14.08
N GLN A 100 8.50 4.62 -12.85
CA GLN A 100 9.66 5.45 -12.50
C GLN A 100 10.98 4.70 -12.61
N ILE A 101 11.00 3.40 -12.25
CA ILE A 101 12.18 2.53 -12.44
C ILE A 101 12.51 2.43 -13.94
N ALA A 102 11.52 2.12 -14.79
CA ALA A 102 11.71 2.02 -16.23
C ALA A 102 12.22 3.33 -16.85
N PHE A 103 11.67 4.48 -16.40
CA PHE A 103 12.13 5.77 -16.85
C PHE A 103 13.54 6.11 -16.38
N GLY A 104 13.90 5.83 -15.14
CA GLY A 104 15.27 6.00 -14.63
C GLY A 104 16.29 5.17 -15.40
N ILE A 105 15.96 3.92 -15.74
CA ILE A 105 16.77 3.06 -16.61
C ILE A 105 16.93 3.69 -18.01
N HIS A 106 15.85 4.23 -18.58
CA HIS A 106 15.90 4.92 -19.87
C HIS A 106 16.87 6.09 -19.84
N LEU A 107 16.84 6.91 -18.79
CA LEU A 107 17.75 8.05 -18.64
C LEU A 107 19.22 7.62 -18.59
N LEU A 108 19.52 6.56 -17.85
CA LEU A 108 20.90 6.03 -17.74
C LEU A 108 21.36 5.39 -19.04
N HIS A 109 20.52 4.58 -19.69
CA HIS A 109 20.84 3.91 -20.94
C HIS A 109 21.07 4.90 -22.07
N GLY A 110 20.18 5.91 -22.21
CA GLY A 110 20.24 6.96 -23.22
C GLY A 110 21.29 8.06 -22.93
N ARG A 111 21.99 8.00 -21.78
CA ARG A 111 22.89 9.07 -21.30
C ARG A 111 22.20 10.43 -21.24
N LEU A 112 20.92 10.43 -20.87
CA LEU A 112 20.07 11.63 -20.78
C LEU A 112 20.07 12.23 -19.37
N ALA A 113 20.61 11.49 -18.39
CA ALA A 113 20.68 11.93 -17.01
C ALA A 113 21.69 13.09 -16.85
N LYS A 114 21.30 14.13 -16.10
CA LYS A 114 22.23 15.21 -15.68
C LYS A 114 23.27 14.68 -14.69
N SER A 115 22.89 13.68 -13.88
CA SER A 115 23.74 13.00 -12.91
C SER A 115 23.32 11.54 -12.80
N ASP A 116 24.17 10.62 -13.24
CA ASP A 116 23.95 9.18 -13.13
C ASP A 116 23.81 8.75 -11.65
N SER A 117 24.61 9.34 -10.77
CA SER A 117 24.60 9.02 -9.33
C SER A 117 23.26 9.37 -8.68
N GLU A 118 22.65 10.49 -9.07
CA GLU A 118 21.34 10.89 -8.56
C GLU A 118 20.22 9.97 -9.07
N VAL A 119 20.24 9.61 -10.36
CA VAL A 119 19.28 8.65 -10.90
C VAL A 119 19.42 7.28 -10.24
N VAL A 120 20.66 6.80 -10.01
CA VAL A 120 20.89 5.54 -9.29
C VAL A 120 20.39 5.61 -7.85
N ARG A 121 20.53 6.76 -7.17
CA ARG A 121 19.99 6.97 -5.82
C ARG A 121 18.45 6.86 -5.80
N ILE A 122 17.79 7.49 -6.77
CA ILE A 122 16.32 7.42 -6.92
C ILE A 122 15.87 6.00 -7.24
N LEU A 123 16.53 5.33 -8.19
CA LEU A 123 16.26 3.91 -8.51
C LEU A 123 16.35 3.01 -7.28
N ARG A 124 17.37 3.21 -6.42
CA ARG A 124 17.50 2.44 -5.17
C ARG A 124 16.31 2.66 -4.23
N SER A 125 15.80 3.89 -4.13
CA SER A 125 14.58 4.16 -3.35
C SER A 125 13.39 3.36 -3.86
N HIS A 126 13.16 3.37 -5.17
CA HIS A 126 12.04 2.63 -5.77
C HIS A 126 12.21 1.11 -5.70
N VAL A 127 13.45 0.60 -5.76
CA VAL A 127 13.73 -0.82 -5.48
C VAL A 127 13.30 -1.17 -4.06
N ASN A 128 13.68 -0.35 -3.07
CA ASN A 128 13.28 -0.57 -1.68
C ASN A 128 11.75 -0.51 -1.50
N ASP A 129 11.05 0.39 -2.21
CA ASP A 129 9.58 0.48 -2.17
C ASP A 129 8.91 -0.82 -2.67
N MET A 130 9.45 -1.44 -3.73
CA MET A 130 8.99 -2.72 -4.25
C MET A 130 9.25 -3.87 -3.27
N ASP A 131 10.46 -3.94 -2.72
CA ASP A 131 10.86 -4.97 -1.75
C ASP A 131 10.02 -4.88 -0.47
N GLU A 132 9.77 -3.66 0.01
CA GLU A 132 8.93 -3.41 1.18
C GLU A 132 7.48 -3.87 0.94
N PHE A 133 6.90 -3.54 -0.23
CA PHE A 133 5.55 -3.97 -0.57
C PHE A 133 5.43 -5.50 -0.58
N ILE A 134 6.33 -6.21 -1.27
CA ILE A 134 6.30 -7.67 -1.36
C ILE A 134 6.49 -8.30 0.02
N SER A 135 7.47 -7.81 0.79
CA SER A 135 7.76 -8.34 2.13
C SER A 135 6.60 -8.11 3.11
N LYS A 136 6.00 -6.93 3.09
CA LYS A 136 4.85 -6.59 3.94
C LYS A 136 3.64 -7.43 3.58
N THR A 137 3.28 -7.47 2.30
CA THR A 137 2.13 -8.24 1.83
C THR A 137 2.30 -9.75 2.11
N THR A 138 3.51 -10.28 1.94
CA THR A 138 3.83 -11.67 2.29
C THR A 138 3.57 -11.94 3.77
N ARG A 139 4.05 -11.06 4.65
CA ARG A 139 3.83 -11.19 6.11
C ARG A 139 2.36 -11.09 6.46
N ASP A 140 1.62 -10.18 5.84
CA ASP A 140 0.19 -9.99 6.09
C ASP A 140 -0.60 -11.26 5.69
N PHE A 141 -0.26 -11.90 4.56
CA PHE A 141 -0.84 -13.19 4.16
C PHE A 141 -0.49 -14.31 5.14
N ASP A 142 0.75 -14.41 5.59
CA ASP A 142 1.20 -15.44 6.53
C ASP A 142 0.52 -15.30 7.90
N LEU A 143 0.36 -14.08 8.39
CA LEU A 143 -0.35 -13.78 9.63
C LEU A 143 -1.84 -14.11 9.50
N ALA A 144 -2.49 -13.68 8.42
CA ALA A 144 -3.89 -14.00 8.18
C ALA A 144 -4.11 -15.52 8.10
N LYS A 145 -3.26 -16.24 7.37
CA LYS A 145 -3.33 -17.69 7.28
C LYS A 145 -3.19 -18.35 8.63
N SER A 146 -2.21 -17.94 9.45
CA SER A 146 -2.00 -18.47 10.79
C SER A 146 -3.21 -18.24 11.69
N ASP A 147 -3.83 -17.04 11.68
CA ASP A 147 -5.05 -16.76 12.48
C ASP A 147 -6.22 -17.64 12.04
N ILE A 148 -6.46 -17.75 10.73
CA ILE A 148 -7.56 -18.56 10.20
C ILE A 148 -7.36 -20.05 10.49
N SER A 149 -6.13 -20.58 10.31
CA SER A 149 -5.79 -21.97 10.64
C SER A 149 -6.02 -22.27 12.14
N GLN A 150 -5.66 -21.35 13.03
CA GLN A 150 -5.87 -21.50 14.47
C GLN A 150 -7.36 -21.51 14.81
N ARG A 151 -8.16 -20.61 14.26
CA ARG A 151 -9.62 -20.57 14.44
C ARG A 151 -10.27 -21.86 13.93
N LEU A 152 -9.89 -22.29 12.73
CA LEU A 152 -10.36 -23.53 12.13
C LEU A 152 -10.08 -24.74 13.01
N LYS A 153 -8.87 -24.84 13.56
CA LYS A 153 -8.50 -25.92 14.49
C LYS A 153 -9.38 -25.94 15.74
N HIS A 154 -9.60 -24.77 16.36
CA HIS A 154 -10.41 -24.70 17.58
C HIS A 154 -11.89 -24.99 17.33
N LEU A 155 -12.46 -24.44 16.26
CA LEU A 155 -13.88 -24.64 15.93
C LEU A 155 -14.21 -26.05 15.43
N ARG A 156 -13.22 -26.81 14.98
CA ARG A 156 -13.39 -28.23 14.61
C ARG A 156 -13.46 -29.16 15.82
N ILE A 157 -12.87 -28.81 16.96
CA ILE A 157 -12.79 -29.69 18.14
C ILE A 157 -14.14 -30.37 18.44
N PRO A 158 -15.29 -29.67 18.53
CA PRO A 158 -16.58 -30.28 18.82
C PRO A 158 -17.15 -31.11 17.68
N LEU A 159 -16.51 -31.17 16.52
CA LEU A 159 -16.97 -31.90 15.33
C LEU A 159 -16.06 -33.08 14.98
N ASP A 160 -14.83 -33.11 15.45
CA ASP A 160 -13.77 -34.03 15.01
C ASP A 160 -13.89 -35.44 15.59
N SER A 161 -14.62 -35.63 16.71
CA SER A 161 -14.78 -36.94 17.33
C SER A 161 -16.19 -37.16 17.86
N GLU A 162 -16.66 -38.41 17.85
CA GLU A 162 -17.97 -38.76 18.37
C GLU A 162 -18.19 -38.34 19.84
N PRO A 163 -17.24 -38.55 20.77
CA PRO A 163 -17.43 -38.10 22.14
C PRO A 163 -17.55 -36.59 22.28
N ALA A 164 -16.76 -35.84 21.54
CA ALA A 164 -16.80 -34.38 21.57
C ALA A 164 -18.09 -33.84 20.91
N SER A 165 -18.55 -34.48 19.84
CA SER A 165 -19.80 -34.16 19.18
C SER A 165 -21.02 -34.38 20.07
N VAL A 166 -21.09 -35.49 20.77
CA VAL A 166 -22.16 -35.79 21.75
C VAL A 166 -22.15 -34.80 22.91
N ALA A 167 -20.96 -34.51 23.47
CA ALA A 167 -20.83 -33.50 24.53
C ALA A 167 -21.28 -32.11 24.07
N PHE A 168 -20.90 -31.71 22.87
CA PHE A 168 -21.31 -30.45 22.31
C PHE A 168 -22.84 -30.36 22.08
N ASP A 169 -23.46 -31.42 21.55
CA ASP A 169 -24.91 -31.49 21.38
C ASP A 169 -25.63 -31.41 22.70
N GLY A 170 -25.09 -32.06 23.79
CA GLY A 170 -25.61 -31.91 25.13
C GLY A 170 -25.52 -30.47 25.68
N MET A 171 -24.41 -29.77 25.43
CA MET A 171 -24.27 -28.35 25.81
C MET A 171 -25.25 -27.45 25.09
N LEU A 172 -25.61 -27.78 23.83
CA LEU A 172 -26.59 -27.03 23.03
C LEU A 172 -28.02 -27.11 23.58
N GLU A 173 -28.31 -27.97 24.56
CA GLU A 173 -29.61 -27.96 25.26
C GLU A 173 -29.78 -26.70 26.12
N SER A 174 -28.68 -26.09 26.61
CA SER A 174 -28.70 -24.77 27.27
C SER A 174 -28.98 -23.66 26.29
N ARG A 175 -30.00 -22.83 26.56
CA ARG A 175 -30.32 -21.64 25.79
C ARG A 175 -29.16 -20.61 25.82
N GLU A 176 -28.57 -20.43 26.98
CA GLU A 176 -27.46 -19.49 27.17
C GLU A 176 -26.25 -19.87 26.31
N PHE A 177 -25.87 -21.16 26.34
CA PHE A 177 -24.79 -21.67 25.53
C PHE A 177 -25.05 -21.46 24.00
N ARG A 178 -26.28 -21.71 23.54
CA ARG A 178 -26.63 -21.44 22.13
C ARG A 178 -26.47 -19.97 21.76
N LEU A 179 -26.84 -19.03 22.63
CA LEU A 179 -26.66 -17.60 22.39
C LEU A 179 -25.17 -17.22 22.32
N GLN A 180 -24.35 -17.75 23.23
CA GLN A 180 -22.89 -17.54 23.20
C GLN A 180 -22.26 -18.09 21.91
N ILE A 181 -22.69 -19.26 21.44
CA ILE A 181 -22.21 -19.83 20.17
C ILE A 181 -22.61 -18.95 18.99
N LEU A 182 -23.85 -18.46 18.92
CA LEU A 182 -24.28 -17.58 17.82
C LEU A 182 -23.48 -16.27 17.80
N GLU A 183 -23.30 -15.62 18.94
CA GLU A 183 -22.50 -14.40 19.04
C GLU A 183 -21.02 -14.65 18.65
N GLY A 184 -20.46 -15.78 19.11
CA GLY A 184 -19.12 -16.20 18.70
C GLY A 184 -18.98 -16.42 17.21
N ASN A 185 -19.96 -17.06 16.57
CA ASN A 185 -20.00 -17.31 15.13
C ASN A 185 -20.08 -16.01 14.34
N GLU A 186 -20.96 -15.06 14.72
CA GLU A 186 -21.05 -13.75 14.07
C GLU A 186 -19.71 -13.02 14.06
N ASN A 187 -18.95 -13.05 15.18
CA ASN A 187 -17.64 -12.49 15.28
C ASN A 187 -16.64 -13.15 14.31
N VAL A 188 -16.66 -14.48 14.19
CA VAL A 188 -15.78 -15.20 13.25
C VAL A 188 -16.19 -14.95 11.81
N GLU A 189 -17.49 -14.91 11.49
CA GLU A 189 -17.98 -14.54 10.16
C GLU A 189 -17.52 -13.14 9.72
N TYR A 190 -17.56 -12.18 10.65
CA TYR A 190 -17.02 -10.84 10.38
C TYR A 190 -15.53 -10.89 10.03
N VAL A 191 -14.72 -11.67 10.78
CA VAL A 191 -13.30 -11.86 10.48
C VAL A 191 -13.11 -12.50 9.10
N VAL A 192 -13.88 -13.54 8.77
CA VAL A 192 -13.83 -14.21 7.46
C VAL A 192 -14.14 -13.22 6.33
N ALA A 193 -15.22 -12.46 6.45
CA ALA A 193 -15.65 -11.49 5.45
C ALA A 193 -14.58 -10.40 5.23
N ARG A 194 -14.04 -9.85 6.32
CA ARG A 194 -12.98 -8.83 6.28
C ARG A 194 -11.69 -9.37 5.65
N THR A 195 -11.27 -10.57 6.02
CA THR A 195 -10.06 -11.20 5.48
C THR A 195 -10.22 -11.49 3.98
N MET A 196 -11.38 -11.98 3.54
CA MET A 196 -11.67 -12.20 2.12
C MET A 196 -11.64 -10.89 1.32
N ALA A 197 -12.20 -9.80 1.86
CA ALA A 197 -12.18 -8.50 1.20
C ALA A 197 -10.75 -7.96 1.05
N ALA A 198 -9.97 -7.97 2.14
CA ALA A 198 -8.57 -7.54 2.12
C ALA A 198 -7.70 -8.38 1.16
N MET A 199 -7.89 -9.70 1.14
CA MET A 199 -7.21 -10.61 0.22
C MET A 199 -7.55 -10.28 -1.25
N LYS A 200 -8.81 -9.99 -1.55
CA LYS A 200 -9.24 -9.63 -2.92
C LYS A 200 -8.57 -8.35 -3.41
N GLU A 201 -8.51 -7.32 -2.57
CA GLU A 201 -7.82 -6.06 -2.91
C GLU A 201 -6.31 -6.30 -3.10
N ALA A 202 -5.65 -7.02 -2.17
CA ALA A 202 -4.23 -7.35 -2.30
C ALA A 202 -3.92 -8.15 -3.59
N LEU A 203 -4.80 -9.06 -3.99
CA LEU A 203 -4.64 -9.81 -5.25
C LEU A 203 -4.78 -8.94 -6.49
N LYS A 204 -5.63 -7.92 -6.45
CA LYS A 204 -5.71 -6.92 -7.52
C LYS A 204 -4.38 -6.18 -7.66
N ASP A 205 -3.83 -5.72 -6.54
CA ASP A 205 -2.54 -5.02 -6.51
C ASP A 205 -1.40 -5.92 -7.02
N VAL A 206 -1.39 -7.20 -6.63
CA VAL A 206 -0.42 -8.20 -7.11
C VAL A 206 -0.55 -8.43 -8.61
N ALA A 207 -1.76 -8.49 -9.16
CA ALA A 207 -1.97 -8.67 -10.60
C ALA A 207 -1.46 -7.46 -11.41
N GLU A 208 -1.74 -6.23 -10.94
CA GLU A 208 -1.21 -5.01 -11.55
C GLU A 208 0.32 -4.95 -11.44
N GLY A 209 0.88 -5.34 -10.29
CA GLY A 209 2.32 -5.43 -10.08
C GLY A 209 2.99 -6.44 -11.01
N LEU A 210 2.40 -7.62 -11.21
CA LEU A 210 2.92 -8.64 -12.14
C LEU A 210 2.94 -8.13 -13.59
N ALA A 211 1.87 -7.49 -14.04
CA ALA A 211 1.82 -6.92 -15.38
C ALA A 211 2.89 -5.84 -15.58
N ALA A 212 3.07 -4.95 -14.59
CA ALA A 212 4.08 -3.91 -14.63
C ALA A 212 5.51 -4.48 -14.63
N VAL A 213 5.79 -5.48 -13.80
CA VAL A 213 7.11 -6.15 -13.72
C VAL A 213 7.41 -6.90 -15.01
N ASP A 214 6.42 -7.53 -15.65
CA ASP A 214 6.56 -8.21 -16.95
C ASP A 214 6.90 -7.22 -18.08
N ASP A 215 6.22 -6.08 -18.13
CA ASP A 215 6.51 -5.01 -19.10
C ASP A 215 7.91 -4.40 -18.87
N LEU A 216 8.34 -4.23 -17.62
CA LEU A 216 9.70 -3.80 -17.29
C LEU A 216 10.74 -4.84 -17.70
N ALA A 217 10.46 -6.14 -17.49
CA ALA A 217 11.35 -7.23 -17.90
C ALA A 217 11.54 -7.26 -19.43
N LYS A 218 10.46 -7.12 -20.21
CA LYS A 218 10.52 -7.00 -21.67
C LYS A 218 11.33 -5.80 -22.12
N TYR A 219 11.13 -4.66 -21.49
CA TYR A 219 11.89 -3.44 -21.76
C TYR A 219 13.39 -3.63 -21.50
N LEU A 220 13.77 -4.19 -20.35
CA LEU A 220 15.15 -4.50 -20.00
C LEU A 220 15.81 -5.46 -21.00
N LEU A 221 15.08 -6.49 -21.42
CA LEU A 221 15.57 -7.44 -22.40
C LEU A 221 15.94 -6.75 -23.73
N GLY A 222 15.12 -5.80 -24.19
CA GLY A 222 15.38 -5.00 -25.36
C GLY A 222 16.61 -4.08 -25.27
N LEU A 223 17.02 -3.72 -24.04
CA LEU A 223 18.17 -2.85 -23.78
C LEU A 223 19.49 -3.60 -23.57
N LYS A 224 19.49 -4.93 -23.45
CA LYS A 224 20.61 -5.74 -22.99
C LYS A 224 21.94 -5.44 -23.71
N GLU A 225 21.92 -5.30 -25.02
CA GLU A 225 23.13 -5.09 -25.82
C GLU A 225 23.75 -3.68 -25.58
N GLY A 226 22.94 -2.68 -25.35
CA GLY A 226 23.40 -1.29 -25.15
C GLY A 226 24.19 -1.07 -23.84
N TRP A 227 24.14 -2.01 -22.91
CA TRP A 227 24.88 -1.92 -21.63
C TRP A 227 26.27 -2.55 -21.70
N LYS A 228 26.61 -3.25 -22.77
CA LYS A 228 27.94 -3.86 -22.95
C LYS A 228 29.02 -2.80 -22.98
N GLY A 229 30.01 -2.92 -22.09
CA GLY A 229 31.09 -1.95 -21.95
C GLY A 229 30.76 -0.65 -21.20
N SER A 230 29.54 -0.51 -20.69
CA SER A 230 29.15 0.61 -19.83
C SER A 230 29.67 0.43 -18.40
N ASN A 231 30.11 1.53 -17.77
CA ASN A 231 30.38 1.55 -16.32
C ASN A 231 29.13 1.30 -15.46
N LEU A 232 27.93 1.44 -16.06
CA LEU A 232 26.64 1.20 -15.43
C LEU A 232 26.12 -0.25 -15.60
N VAL A 233 26.89 -1.15 -16.19
CA VAL A 233 26.51 -2.56 -16.39
C VAL A 233 26.09 -3.24 -15.08
N ARG A 234 26.68 -2.85 -13.94
CA ARG A 234 26.33 -3.37 -12.61
C ARG A 234 24.93 -2.92 -12.19
N VAL A 235 24.52 -1.69 -12.53
CA VAL A 235 23.18 -1.17 -12.26
C VAL A 235 22.14 -1.97 -13.05
N TYR A 236 22.41 -2.18 -14.34
CA TYR A 236 21.55 -3.02 -15.19
C TYR A 236 21.40 -4.45 -14.63
N ALA A 237 22.49 -5.10 -14.27
CA ALA A 237 22.47 -6.45 -13.70
C ALA A 237 21.69 -6.49 -12.37
N ALA A 238 21.86 -5.50 -11.50
CA ALA A 238 21.13 -5.42 -10.23
C ALA A 238 19.62 -5.24 -10.45
N ILE A 239 19.21 -4.37 -11.38
CA ILE A 239 17.79 -4.18 -11.67
C ILE A 239 17.19 -5.45 -12.31
N THR A 240 17.88 -6.08 -13.24
CA THR A 240 17.41 -7.34 -13.85
C THR A 240 17.21 -8.44 -12.80
N PHE A 241 18.17 -8.55 -11.86
CA PHE A 241 18.04 -9.49 -10.76
C PHE A 241 16.82 -9.16 -9.87
N ASN A 242 16.62 -7.88 -9.50
CA ASN A 242 15.48 -7.47 -8.68
C ASN A 242 14.15 -7.75 -9.39
N VAL A 243 14.04 -7.46 -10.67
CA VAL A 243 12.84 -7.74 -11.48
C VAL A 243 12.48 -9.24 -11.43
N GLU A 244 13.46 -10.12 -11.53
CA GLU A 244 13.25 -11.56 -11.39
C GLU A 244 12.77 -11.94 -9.98
N GLN A 245 13.37 -11.34 -8.92
CA GLN A 245 12.93 -11.58 -7.53
C GLN A 245 11.51 -11.06 -7.28
N TRP A 246 11.17 -9.88 -7.80
CA TRP A 246 9.81 -9.32 -7.68
C TRP A 246 8.77 -10.19 -8.37
N PHE A 247 9.07 -10.66 -9.58
CA PHE A 247 8.18 -11.58 -10.28
C PHE A 247 7.91 -12.85 -9.46
N ARG A 248 8.97 -13.49 -8.94
CA ARG A 248 8.85 -14.67 -8.06
C ARG A 248 8.08 -14.37 -6.78
N GLY A 249 8.34 -13.23 -6.14
CA GLY A 249 7.64 -12.79 -4.93
C GLY A 249 6.15 -12.59 -5.17
N LEU A 250 5.77 -11.90 -6.25
CA LEU A 250 4.37 -11.65 -6.61
C LEU A 250 3.64 -12.95 -6.97
N VAL A 251 4.27 -13.88 -7.70
CA VAL A 251 3.72 -15.23 -7.98
C VAL A 251 3.52 -16.03 -6.68
N SER A 252 4.49 -15.94 -5.76
CA SER A 252 4.36 -16.57 -4.44
C SER A 252 3.15 -16.03 -3.66
N LEU A 253 2.87 -14.72 -3.73
CA LEU A 253 1.68 -14.11 -3.11
C LEU A 253 0.37 -14.67 -3.70
N GLN A 254 0.30 -14.88 -5.03
CA GLN A 254 -0.86 -15.54 -5.64
C GLN A 254 -1.05 -16.96 -5.10
N THR A 255 0.02 -17.73 -4.96
CA THR A 255 -0.04 -19.09 -4.40
C THR A 255 -0.50 -19.11 -2.95
N LYS A 256 0.04 -18.18 -2.12
CA LYS A 256 -0.38 -18.03 -0.71
C LYS A 256 -1.87 -17.68 -0.59
N SER A 257 -2.38 -16.86 -1.49
CA SER A 257 -3.79 -16.48 -1.49
C SER A 257 -4.74 -17.65 -1.76
N ILE A 258 -4.33 -18.60 -2.62
CA ILE A 258 -5.11 -19.81 -2.87
C ILE A 258 -5.25 -20.62 -1.59
N GLY A 259 -4.14 -20.89 -0.89
CA GLY A 259 -4.17 -21.64 0.37
C GLY A 259 -4.98 -20.92 1.46
N LEU A 260 -4.89 -19.59 1.58
CA LEU A 260 -5.71 -18.81 2.52
C LEU A 260 -7.20 -18.90 2.16
N LYS A 261 -7.55 -18.81 0.88
CA LYS A 261 -8.94 -18.93 0.41
C LYS A 261 -9.53 -20.31 0.76
N GLU A 262 -8.77 -21.38 0.58
CA GLU A 262 -9.20 -22.74 0.93
C GLU A 262 -9.51 -22.86 2.42
N GLU A 263 -8.65 -22.33 3.30
CA GLU A 263 -8.89 -22.34 4.74
C GLU A 263 -10.09 -21.50 5.15
N LEU A 264 -10.31 -20.33 4.51
CA LEU A 264 -11.49 -19.48 4.74
C LEU A 264 -12.78 -20.20 4.34
N VAL A 265 -12.78 -20.95 3.23
CA VAL A 265 -13.93 -21.77 2.80
C VAL A 265 -14.20 -22.89 3.81
N GLN A 266 -13.16 -23.58 4.29
CA GLN A 266 -13.30 -24.62 5.30
C GLN A 266 -13.85 -24.05 6.62
N LEU A 267 -13.33 -22.90 7.08
CA LEU A 267 -13.81 -22.23 8.28
C LEU A 267 -15.28 -21.87 8.19
N LYS A 268 -15.72 -21.33 7.03
CA LYS A 268 -17.13 -21.04 6.77
C LYS A 268 -18.00 -22.31 6.80
N GLY A 269 -17.49 -23.42 6.27
CA GLY A 269 -18.20 -24.71 6.33
C GLY A 269 -18.38 -25.21 7.77
N VAL A 270 -17.36 -25.06 8.63
CA VAL A 270 -17.43 -25.43 10.05
C VAL A 270 -18.44 -24.55 10.80
N LEU A 271 -18.43 -23.23 10.57
CA LEU A 271 -19.43 -22.31 11.14
C LEU A 271 -20.85 -22.70 10.77
N GLY A 272 -21.11 -22.97 9.49
CA GLY A 272 -22.43 -23.41 9.02
C GLY A 272 -22.90 -24.71 9.66
N GLU A 273 -21.99 -25.66 9.93
CA GLU A 273 -22.35 -26.91 10.63
C GLU A 273 -22.69 -26.65 12.11
N ILE A 274 -21.92 -25.81 12.80
CA ILE A 274 -22.22 -25.39 14.19
C ILE A 274 -23.58 -24.68 14.26
N GLU A 275 -23.88 -23.78 13.34
CA GLU A 275 -25.15 -23.07 13.29
C GLU A 275 -26.32 -24.02 13.00
N ARG A 276 -26.13 -24.95 12.07
CA ARG A 276 -27.14 -25.98 11.77
C ARG A 276 -27.51 -26.80 13.02
N ARG A 277 -26.51 -27.25 13.80
CA ARG A 277 -26.73 -28.01 15.05
C ARG A 277 -27.42 -27.13 16.09
N THR A 278 -26.96 -25.90 16.29
CA THR A 278 -27.58 -24.91 17.19
C THR A 278 -29.05 -24.68 16.84
N GLY A 279 -29.38 -24.56 15.55
CA GLY A 279 -30.76 -24.43 15.07
C GLY A 279 -31.61 -25.66 15.32
N ILE A 280 -31.06 -26.87 15.18
CA ILE A 280 -31.79 -28.13 15.49
C ILE A 280 -32.10 -28.19 16.98
N ALA A 281 -31.12 -27.95 17.86
CA ALA A 281 -31.31 -27.95 19.31
C ALA A 281 -32.37 -26.92 19.76
N SER A 282 -32.35 -25.72 19.16
CA SER A 282 -33.35 -24.68 19.44
C SER A 282 -34.78 -25.12 19.09
N ARG A 283 -34.97 -25.76 17.93
CA ARG A 283 -36.31 -26.27 17.53
C ARG A 283 -36.79 -27.41 18.44
N LYS A 284 -35.87 -28.34 18.79
CA LYS A 284 -36.19 -29.47 19.70
C LYS A 284 -36.66 -28.98 21.06
N ASN A 285 -35.95 -27.99 21.65
CA ASN A 285 -36.30 -27.45 22.97
C ASN A 285 -37.62 -26.68 22.92
N LYS A 286 -37.88 -25.88 21.86
CA LYS A 286 -39.15 -25.19 21.70
C LYS A 286 -40.34 -26.19 21.59
N ALA A 287 -40.16 -27.32 20.92
CA ALA A 287 -41.19 -28.36 20.85
C ALA A 287 -41.44 -28.98 22.21
N ARG A 288 -40.40 -29.26 23.01
CA ARG A 288 -40.52 -29.82 24.39
C ARG A 288 -41.26 -28.86 25.31
N ASP A 289 -40.93 -27.56 25.31
CA ASP A 289 -41.61 -26.53 26.12
C ASP A 289 -43.10 -26.45 25.82
N VAL A 290 -43.52 -26.65 24.56
CA VAL A 290 -44.94 -26.65 24.17
C VAL A 290 -45.69 -27.88 24.67
N TYR A 291 -45.01 -29.05 24.73
CA TYR A 291 -45.63 -30.29 25.26
C TYR A 291 -45.76 -30.29 26.78
N ASP A 292 -44.76 -29.75 27.52
CA ASP A 292 -44.80 -29.68 28.98
C ASP A 292 -45.87 -28.72 29.52
N VAL A 293 -46.15 -27.63 28.82
CA VAL A 293 -47.22 -26.68 29.21
C VAL A 293 -48.63 -27.27 28.92
N GLY A 294 -48.76 -28.23 28.01
CA GLY A 294 -50.06 -28.84 27.66
C GLY A 294 -50.51 -30.01 28.58
N THR A 295 -49.66 -30.47 29.55
CA THR A 295 -49.93 -31.61 30.41
C THR A 295 -50.32 -31.23 31.84
N ASP A 296 -50.32 -29.92 32.18
CA ASP A 296 -50.66 -29.44 33.55
C ASP A 296 -52.15 -29.04 33.71
N ASP A 297 -52.96 -29.15 32.67
CA ASP A 297 -54.43 -28.87 32.71
C ASP A 297 -55.29 -30.14 32.72
N GLY A 298 -54.86 -31.21 33.38
CA GLY A 298 -55.62 -32.46 33.51
C GLY A 298 -56.00 -32.80 34.97
#